data_416a1b18128ff0584c09c3a5d68b065d
#
_entry.id   416a1b18128ff0584c09c3a5d68b065d
#
_cell.length_a   1.000
_cell.length_b   1.000
_cell.length_c   1.000
_cell.angle_alpha   90.00
_cell.angle_beta   90.00
_cell.angle_gamma   90.00
#
_symmetry.space_group_name_H-M   'P 1'
#
loop_
_entity.id
_entity.type
_entity.pdbx_description
1 polymer ?
#
loop_
_entity_poly.entity_id
_entity_poly.type
_entity_poly.pdbx_seq_one_letter_code
_entity_poly.pdbx_strand_id
1 'polypeptide(L)'
;MSMPTLHRLSAFKAIQKGKITDRVKKLNQRLTKVLGGEYWKEIMWSNLPAKEKEQLVIKNYVQLLQKYLPFAGFCPVRERANKRVKYYIIFCSRHQDALLLMNDIMCKAYFKRMHEIQYRGTLFEGKFDWRETQERGDIKKIILEGIKKNPGITRKALWLEIVKSNFMKWIHSEYRNAINEMVNKKIKFISETLRLNDNAQLYLIENPLFLKSQCSKIKIHWKKYSMLNGSEKTLVEKVNDGSIIKRFDKTPLPKKATDVVCPHFLELKWAYGCPFDCSWCYLKGTFRFRPEGTRPAFKPIDKVKKHVETFLQKVETPELLNTGEIADSLMGENKNPPFSKFIIPLFESQNCHKVLFVTKSTKIDNLLELPSFKQVIISFSLNAFPVAKKWELKAPEVKERIKAASKLYQKGYTIRLRIDPMVPIKNWEKHYFELIDSIFEYLYPERITLGSLRGLQSTINGAKDKSWTTFLQETSNWGKKISFTTRYEMYREIIDYLKNLYHYSAIALCKETKAMWERLKLNWENIRCNCVL
;
A
#
# COMPACT_ATOMS: atom_id res chain seq x y z
N MET A 1 35.32 27.43 24.55
CA MET A 1 36.59 27.48 25.32
C MET A 1 37.46 26.32 24.87
N SER A 2 38.76 26.47 24.78
CA SER A 2 39.69 25.38 24.43
C SER A 2 40.46 24.92 25.67
N MET A 3 41.06 23.72 25.63
CA MET A 3 41.91 23.21 26.73
C MET A 3 43.03 24.19 27.17
N PRO A 4 43.77 24.83 26.26
CA PRO A 4 44.76 25.84 26.67
C PRO A 4 44.13 27.00 27.43
N THR A 5 42.93 27.45 27.03
CA THR A 5 42.23 28.52 27.74
C THR A 5 41.72 28.04 29.09
N LEU A 6 41.22 26.82 29.19
CA LEU A 6 40.76 26.20 30.45
C LEU A 6 41.91 26.06 31.45
N HIS A 7 43.08 25.54 31.00
CA HIS A 7 44.27 25.46 31.81
C HIS A 7 44.78 26.84 32.30
N ARG A 8 44.74 27.83 31.43
CA ARG A 8 45.15 29.20 31.80
C ARG A 8 44.21 29.82 32.83
N LEU A 9 42.91 29.69 32.62
CA LEU A 9 41.92 30.29 33.50
C LEU A 9 41.77 29.52 34.84
N SER A 10 41.96 28.18 34.83
CA SER A 10 41.98 27.38 36.06
C SER A 10 43.22 27.61 36.90
N ALA A 11 44.27 28.21 36.31
CA ALA A 11 45.57 28.40 36.95
C ALA A 11 46.15 27.08 37.55
N PHE A 12 45.79 25.93 36.97
CA PHE A 12 46.06 24.58 37.48
C PHE A 12 47.52 24.37 37.90
N LYS A 13 48.45 24.78 37.02
CA LYS A 13 49.91 24.69 37.31
C LYS A 13 50.35 25.51 38.49
N ALA A 14 49.77 26.71 38.70
CA ALA A 14 50.10 27.57 39.83
C ALA A 14 49.58 26.99 41.15
N ILE A 15 48.38 26.44 41.14
CA ILE A 15 47.77 25.79 42.30
C ILE A 15 48.51 24.53 42.67
N GLN A 16 48.93 23.69 41.70
CA GLN A 16 49.76 22.51 41.94
C GLN A 16 51.10 22.85 42.64
N LYS A 17 51.63 24.05 42.38
CA LYS A 17 52.88 24.54 43.01
C LYS A 17 52.63 25.32 44.29
N GLY A 18 51.42 25.27 44.86
CA GLY A 18 51.07 25.99 46.08
C GLY A 18 50.96 27.51 45.97
N LYS A 19 51.03 28.06 44.74
CA LYS A 19 50.99 29.52 44.49
C LYS A 19 49.55 30.02 44.33
N ILE A 20 48.82 30.17 45.43
CA ILE A 20 47.45 30.67 45.43
C ILE A 20 47.49 32.21 45.67
N THR A 21 47.66 32.96 44.60
CA THR A 21 47.62 34.43 44.63
C THR A 21 46.21 34.97 44.37
N ASP A 22 45.95 36.24 44.71
CA ASP A 22 44.63 36.86 44.40
C ASP A 22 44.33 36.87 42.91
N ARG A 23 45.32 36.94 42.05
CA ARG A 23 45.16 36.74 40.62
C ARG A 23 44.59 35.35 40.26
N VAL A 24 45.08 34.30 40.92
CA VAL A 24 44.58 32.91 40.77
C VAL A 24 43.15 32.83 41.21
N LYS A 25 42.80 33.39 42.38
CA LYS A 25 41.43 33.41 42.91
C LYS A 25 40.48 34.11 41.93
N LYS A 26 40.83 35.30 41.44
CA LYS A 26 40.05 36.05 40.40
C LYS A 26 39.85 35.29 39.11
N LEU A 27 40.85 34.57 38.61
CA LEU A 27 40.74 33.72 37.41
C LEU A 27 39.78 32.56 37.65
N ASN A 28 39.85 31.90 38.79
CA ASN A 28 38.97 30.78 39.15
C ASN A 28 37.51 31.27 39.32
N GLN A 29 37.29 32.38 39.99
CA GLN A 29 35.95 32.99 40.10
C GLN A 29 35.36 33.32 38.73
N ARG A 30 36.16 33.92 37.85
CA ARG A 30 35.76 34.21 36.48
C ARG A 30 35.42 32.95 35.69
N LEU A 31 36.20 31.88 35.85
CA LEU A 31 35.94 30.59 35.19
C LEU A 31 34.65 29.94 35.70
N THR A 32 34.46 29.93 37.04
CA THR A 32 33.23 29.44 37.68
C THR A 32 31.98 30.22 37.18
N LYS A 33 32.09 31.55 37.11
CA LYS A 33 31.01 32.37 36.57
C LYS A 33 30.69 32.05 35.11
N VAL A 34 31.71 31.88 34.27
CA VAL A 34 31.53 31.55 32.84
C VAL A 34 30.97 30.15 32.64
N LEU A 35 31.39 29.19 33.44
CA LEU A 35 30.92 27.81 33.35
C LEU A 35 29.65 27.52 34.17
N GLY A 36 29.17 28.49 34.94
CA GLY A 36 27.91 28.40 35.71
C GLY A 36 28.00 27.45 36.91
N GLY A 37 29.22 27.08 37.37
CA GLY A 37 29.41 26.18 38.49
C GLY A 37 30.86 25.74 38.71
N GLU A 38 31.13 25.07 39.83
CA GLU A 38 32.46 24.65 40.24
C GLU A 38 32.87 23.25 39.77
N TYR A 39 32.02 22.51 39.09
CA TYR A 39 32.24 21.14 38.63
C TYR A 39 33.54 20.97 37.79
N TRP A 40 33.98 22.04 37.16
CA TRP A 40 35.24 22.04 36.39
C TRP A 40 36.47 21.80 37.28
N LYS A 41 36.41 22.13 38.58
CA LYS A 41 37.51 21.93 39.51
C LYS A 41 37.84 20.44 39.65
N GLU A 42 36.87 19.61 39.99
CA GLU A 42 37.01 18.15 40.09
C GLU A 42 37.57 17.52 38.84
N ILE A 43 37.04 17.94 37.67
CA ILE A 43 37.51 17.43 36.37
C ILE A 43 38.94 17.82 36.12
N MET A 44 39.34 19.05 36.39
CA MET A 44 40.71 19.51 36.18
C MET A 44 41.71 18.81 37.11
N TRP A 45 41.30 18.45 38.33
CA TRP A 45 42.11 17.78 39.31
C TRP A 45 42.17 16.26 39.18
N SER A 46 41.31 15.66 38.37
CA SER A 46 41.34 14.23 38.07
C SER A 46 42.61 13.81 37.29
N ASN A 47 42.93 12.52 37.30
CA ASN A 47 44.08 11.96 36.55
C ASN A 47 43.75 11.68 35.06
N LEU A 48 42.64 12.19 34.55
CA LEU A 48 42.21 11.93 33.18
C LEU A 48 43.09 12.63 32.13
N PRO A 49 43.21 12.08 30.93
CA PRO A 49 43.90 12.73 29.82
C PRO A 49 43.26 14.08 29.47
N ALA A 50 44.06 15.03 28.99
CA ALA A 50 43.61 16.40 28.66
C ALA A 50 42.39 16.43 27.73
N LYS A 51 42.33 15.52 26.76
CA LYS A 51 41.21 15.40 25.82
C LYS A 51 39.87 15.00 26.50
N GLU A 52 39.96 14.11 27.45
CA GLU A 52 38.79 13.64 28.24
C GLU A 52 38.33 14.72 29.21
N LYS A 53 39.26 15.41 29.90
CA LYS A 53 38.90 16.59 30.72
C LYS A 53 38.15 17.65 29.93
N GLU A 54 38.61 17.96 28.72
CA GLU A 54 37.96 18.92 27.83
C GLU A 54 36.54 18.49 27.49
N GLN A 55 36.35 17.22 27.12
CA GLN A 55 35.04 16.67 26.81
C GLN A 55 34.08 16.66 28.02
N LEU A 56 34.58 16.33 29.20
CA LEU A 56 33.78 16.34 30.43
C LEU A 56 33.33 17.75 30.81
N VAL A 57 34.24 18.72 30.75
CA VAL A 57 33.89 20.12 31.03
C VAL A 57 32.78 20.62 30.07
N ILE A 58 32.88 20.35 28.77
CA ILE A 58 31.87 20.80 27.80
C ILE A 58 30.55 20.05 27.99
N LYS A 59 30.57 18.74 28.27
CA LYS A 59 29.36 17.96 28.56
C LYS A 59 28.61 18.49 29.77
N ASN A 60 29.32 18.71 30.88
CA ASN A 60 28.74 19.25 32.11
C ASN A 60 28.17 20.65 31.90
N TYR A 61 28.85 21.49 31.09
CA TYR A 61 28.34 22.80 30.75
C TYR A 61 27.03 22.73 29.94
N VAL A 62 26.97 21.82 28.97
CA VAL A 62 25.75 21.60 28.17
C VAL A 62 24.63 21.05 29.05
N GLN A 63 24.91 20.13 29.97
CA GLN A 63 23.92 19.61 30.94
C GLN A 63 23.40 20.72 31.87
N LEU A 64 24.25 21.64 32.27
CA LEU A 64 23.82 22.81 33.05
C LEU A 64 22.87 23.70 32.23
N LEU A 65 23.19 23.98 30.99
CA LEU A 65 22.33 24.75 30.08
C LEU A 65 20.99 24.08 29.83
N GLN A 66 20.96 22.75 29.80
CA GLN A 66 19.73 21.96 29.62
C GLN A 66 18.72 22.13 30.76
N LYS A 67 19.15 22.58 31.95
CA LYS A 67 18.23 22.94 33.05
C LYS A 67 17.35 24.13 32.69
N TYR A 68 17.81 25.02 31.83
CA TYR A 68 17.09 26.23 31.39
C TYR A 68 16.53 26.11 29.97
N LEU A 69 17.26 25.42 29.10
CA LEU A 69 16.95 25.22 27.68
C LEU A 69 17.12 23.71 27.36
N PRO A 70 16.04 22.92 27.40
CA PRO A 70 16.11 21.46 27.45
C PRO A 70 16.77 20.79 26.23
N PHE A 71 16.88 21.52 25.13
CA PHE A 71 17.46 21.02 23.90
C PHE A 71 18.79 21.74 23.63
N ALA A 72 19.90 21.07 23.93
CA ALA A 72 21.24 21.64 23.73
C ALA A 72 22.20 20.60 23.14
N GLY A 73 23.16 21.09 22.36
CA GLY A 73 24.22 20.30 21.76
C GLY A 73 25.46 21.16 21.46
N PHE A 74 26.56 20.55 21.07
CA PHE A 74 27.79 21.26 20.78
C PHE A 74 28.54 20.70 19.57
N CYS A 75 29.26 21.59 18.87
CA CYS A 75 30.12 21.26 17.74
C CYS A 75 31.56 21.70 18.02
N PRO A 76 32.56 20.79 17.94
CA PRO A 76 33.97 21.18 18.03
C PRO A 76 34.42 21.85 16.75
N VAL A 77 35.11 22.98 16.82
CA VAL A 77 35.75 23.63 15.68
C VAL A 77 37.25 23.41 15.73
N ARG A 78 37.81 22.85 14.64
CA ARG A 78 39.22 22.51 14.48
C ARG A 78 39.79 23.16 13.21
N GLU A 79 41.08 23.43 13.23
CA GLU A 79 41.81 23.91 12.03
C GLU A 79 42.12 22.75 11.07
N ARG A 80 42.42 21.57 11.60
CA ARG A 80 42.66 20.31 10.87
C ARG A 80 42.05 19.14 11.64
N ALA A 81 41.73 18.08 10.94
CA ALA A 81 41.05 16.89 11.53
C ALA A 81 41.81 16.35 12.77
N ASN A 82 43.13 16.26 12.74
CA ASN A 82 43.98 15.71 13.81
C ASN A 82 44.49 16.76 14.80
N LYS A 83 44.15 18.04 14.63
CA LYS A 83 44.56 19.07 15.58
C LYS A 83 43.57 19.23 16.73
N ARG A 84 44.05 19.87 17.82
CA ARG A 84 43.21 20.18 18.98
C ARG A 84 42.01 21.05 18.61
N VAL A 85 40.95 20.92 19.38
CA VAL A 85 39.77 21.79 19.25
C VAL A 85 40.17 23.22 19.57
N LYS A 86 39.85 24.16 18.67
CA LYS A 86 40.13 25.59 18.85
C LYS A 86 39.07 26.23 19.76
N TYR A 87 37.80 25.90 19.52
CA TYR A 87 36.67 26.30 20.34
C TYR A 87 35.46 25.38 20.08
N TYR A 88 34.42 25.52 20.90
CA TYR A 88 33.15 24.84 20.71
C TYR A 88 32.05 25.85 20.39
N ILE A 89 31.20 25.52 19.43
CA ILE A 89 29.94 26.19 19.20
C ILE A 89 28.90 25.41 19.99
N ILE A 90 28.16 26.10 20.87
CA ILE A 90 27.09 25.50 21.67
C ILE A 90 25.77 26.04 21.15
N PHE A 91 24.86 25.15 20.89
CA PHE A 91 23.48 25.45 20.53
C PHE A 91 22.56 25.06 21.68
N CYS A 92 21.56 25.86 21.99
CA CYS A 92 20.50 25.54 22.94
C CYS A 92 19.17 26.20 22.51
N SER A 93 18.06 25.50 22.81
CA SER A 93 16.71 25.91 22.43
C SER A 93 15.66 25.37 23.41
N ARG A 94 14.48 26.00 23.41
CA ARG A 94 13.28 25.46 24.06
C ARG A 94 12.51 24.50 23.17
N HIS A 95 12.77 24.49 21.87
CA HIS A 95 12.04 23.70 20.87
C HIS A 95 12.86 22.53 20.37
N GLN A 96 12.26 21.34 20.40
CA GLN A 96 12.88 20.11 19.92
C GLN A 96 13.23 20.13 18.42
N ASP A 97 12.38 20.75 17.60
CA ASP A 97 12.61 20.83 16.15
C ASP A 97 13.83 21.69 15.81
N ALA A 98 14.13 22.68 16.63
CA ALA A 98 15.34 23.47 16.49
C ALA A 98 16.61 22.62 16.77
N LEU A 99 16.56 21.69 17.74
CA LEU A 99 17.67 20.76 17.97
C LEU A 99 17.90 19.85 16.77
N LEU A 100 16.83 19.29 16.20
CA LEU A 100 16.90 18.39 15.04
C LEU A 100 17.46 19.13 13.82
N LEU A 101 16.97 20.34 13.56
CA LEU A 101 17.45 21.20 12.47
C LEU A 101 18.93 21.56 12.64
N MET A 102 19.32 21.99 13.85
CA MET A 102 20.71 22.37 14.12
C MET A 102 21.66 21.19 14.10
N ASN A 103 21.21 20.00 14.53
CA ASN A 103 22.00 18.79 14.35
C ASN A 103 22.36 18.58 12.86
N ASP A 104 21.36 18.67 11.98
CA ASP A 104 21.58 18.47 10.54
C ASP A 104 22.49 19.52 9.93
N ILE A 105 22.25 20.80 10.25
CA ILE A 105 23.05 21.91 9.73
C ILE A 105 24.50 21.81 10.21
N MET A 106 24.69 21.68 11.53
CA MET A 106 26.03 21.63 12.12
C MET A 106 26.78 20.36 11.69
N CYS A 107 26.10 19.23 11.64
CA CYS A 107 26.67 17.96 11.19
C CYS A 107 27.15 18.04 9.74
N LYS A 108 26.30 18.54 8.83
CA LYS A 108 26.66 18.72 7.40
C LYS A 108 27.82 19.71 7.24
N ALA A 109 27.76 20.86 7.89
CA ALA A 109 28.81 21.86 7.83
C ALA A 109 30.14 21.34 8.36
N TYR A 110 30.12 20.64 9.51
CA TYR A 110 31.29 20.04 10.11
C TYR A 110 31.91 18.97 9.22
N PHE A 111 31.12 18.03 8.71
CA PHE A 111 31.62 16.96 7.86
C PHE A 111 32.15 17.50 6.53
N LYS A 112 31.45 18.45 5.90
CA LYS A 112 31.95 19.12 4.70
C LYS A 112 33.29 19.79 4.95
N ARG A 113 33.38 20.55 6.04
CA ARG A 113 34.64 21.25 6.40
C ARG A 113 35.78 20.28 6.69
N MET A 114 35.51 19.19 7.44
CA MET A 114 36.54 18.20 7.74
C MET A 114 36.98 17.43 6.50
N HIS A 115 36.06 17.12 5.60
CA HIS A 115 36.35 16.48 4.31
C HIS A 115 37.27 17.39 3.44
N GLU A 116 36.92 18.67 3.31
CA GLU A 116 37.72 19.64 2.58
C GLU A 116 39.14 19.77 3.15
N ILE A 117 39.25 19.85 4.47
CA ILE A 117 40.57 19.99 5.14
C ILE A 117 41.41 18.72 4.98
N GLN A 118 40.78 17.53 5.00
CA GLN A 118 41.46 16.24 4.95
C GLN A 118 41.93 15.86 3.56
N TYR A 119 41.08 16.08 2.55
CA TYR A 119 41.28 15.52 1.21
C TYR A 119 41.49 16.54 0.10
N ARG A 120 41.21 17.85 0.30
CA ARG A 120 41.38 18.87 -0.70
C ARG A 120 42.85 18.96 -1.18
N GLY A 121 43.04 18.86 -2.48
CA GLY A 121 44.36 18.86 -3.11
C GLY A 121 45.18 17.58 -2.92
N THR A 122 44.51 16.47 -2.48
CA THR A 122 45.13 15.15 -2.38
C THR A 122 44.59 14.22 -3.48
N LEU A 123 45.28 13.08 -3.70
CA LEU A 123 44.80 12.00 -4.61
C LEU A 123 43.47 11.36 -4.16
N PHE A 124 43.01 11.67 -2.99
CA PHE A 124 41.79 11.12 -2.36
C PHE A 124 40.60 12.09 -2.43
N GLU A 125 40.77 13.28 -3.01
CA GLU A 125 39.69 14.25 -3.20
C GLU A 125 38.59 13.63 -4.06
N GLY A 126 37.36 13.58 -3.50
CA GLY A 126 36.19 12.96 -4.15
C GLY A 126 36.14 11.43 -4.16
N LYS A 127 37.18 10.73 -3.66
CA LYS A 127 37.22 9.24 -3.61
C LYS A 127 36.69 8.66 -2.30
N PHE A 128 36.83 9.39 -1.20
CA PHE A 128 36.42 8.92 0.14
C PHE A 128 35.56 9.97 0.82
N ASP A 129 34.51 9.53 1.52
CA ASP A 129 33.76 10.38 2.45
C ASP A 129 34.45 10.36 3.82
N TRP A 130 34.86 11.52 4.31
CA TRP A 130 35.49 11.61 5.65
C TRP A 130 34.58 11.04 6.76
N ARG A 131 33.25 11.06 6.58
CA ARG A 131 32.28 10.46 7.51
C ARG A 131 32.48 8.95 7.68
N GLU A 132 32.87 8.25 6.63
CA GLU A 132 33.10 6.80 6.64
C GLU A 132 34.33 6.41 7.47
N THR A 133 35.29 7.31 7.60
CA THR A 133 36.52 7.10 8.38
C THR A 133 36.35 7.36 9.87
N GLN A 134 35.16 7.83 10.32
CA GLN A 134 34.92 8.16 11.72
C GLN A 134 34.21 7.03 12.44
N GLU A 135 34.66 6.73 13.67
CA GLU A 135 33.98 5.80 14.58
C GLU A 135 32.68 6.44 15.12
N ARG A 136 31.60 6.38 14.34
CA ARG A 136 30.31 6.94 14.70
C ARG A 136 29.40 5.91 15.40
N GLY A 137 29.76 4.62 15.33
CA GLY A 137 28.93 3.51 15.73
C GLY A 137 27.91 3.10 14.65
N ASP A 138 27.15 2.05 14.91
CA ASP A 138 26.13 1.53 13.99
C ASP A 138 24.76 2.16 14.30
N ILE A 139 24.32 3.04 13.42
CA ILE A 139 22.99 3.68 13.53
C ILE A 139 21.84 2.66 13.51
N LYS A 140 21.97 1.55 12.76
CA LYS A 140 20.94 0.51 12.70
C LYS A 140 20.76 -0.18 14.05
N LYS A 141 21.88 -0.47 14.75
CA LYS A 141 21.86 -1.05 16.09
C LYS A 141 21.19 -0.10 17.08
N ILE A 142 21.52 1.18 17.06
CA ILE A 142 20.93 2.21 17.93
C ILE A 142 19.42 2.35 17.69
N ILE A 143 18.99 2.33 16.43
CA ILE A 143 17.57 2.35 16.07
C ILE A 143 16.83 1.15 16.65
N LEU A 144 17.37 -0.07 16.48
CA LEU A 144 16.75 -1.29 16.99
C LEU A 144 16.67 -1.30 18.52
N GLU A 145 17.73 -0.85 19.22
CA GLU A 145 17.75 -0.71 20.67
C GLU A 145 16.72 0.31 21.16
N GLY A 146 16.58 1.46 20.47
CA GLY A 146 15.59 2.47 20.79
C GLY A 146 14.16 1.97 20.63
N ILE A 147 13.87 1.22 19.55
CA ILE A 147 12.55 0.59 19.34
C ILE A 147 12.29 -0.52 20.36
N LYS A 148 13.31 -1.31 20.72
CA LYS A 148 13.19 -2.36 21.74
C LYS A 148 12.85 -1.77 23.10
N LYS A 149 13.48 -0.66 23.47
CA LYS A 149 13.24 0.06 24.73
C LYS A 149 11.85 0.69 24.78
N ASN A 150 11.39 1.28 23.67
CA ASN A 150 10.12 2.00 23.58
C ASN A 150 9.31 1.49 22.38
N PRO A 151 8.65 0.31 22.45
CA PRO A 151 7.83 -0.20 21.36
C PRO A 151 6.66 0.76 21.05
N GLY A 152 6.49 1.11 19.77
CA GLY A 152 5.48 2.09 19.35
C GLY A 152 5.96 3.54 19.38
N ILE A 153 7.25 3.77 19.63
CA ILE A 153 7.84 5.11 19.49
C ILE A 153 7.65 5.62 18.07
N THR A 154 7.27 6.90 17.91
CA THR A 154 7.14 7.49 16.58
C THR A 154 8.51 7.69 15.93
N ARG A 155 8.57 7.65 14.59
CA ARG A 155 9.83 7.86 13.86
C ARG A 155 10.52 9.18 14.26
N LYS A 156 9.75 10.27 14.42
CA LYS A 156 10.28 11.58 14.85
C LYS A 156 10.79 11.54 16.29
N ALA A 157 10.05 10.92 17.20
CA ALA A 157 10.46 10.83 18.61
C ALA A 157 11.73 9.99 18.78
N LEU A 158 11.85 8.89 18.06
CA LEU A 158 13.08 8.07 18.05
C LEU A 158 14.27 8.86 17.53
N TRP A 159 14.10 9.63 16.45
CA TRP A 159 15.16 10.50 15.95
C TRP A 159 15.59 11.54 16.96
N LEU A 160 14.64 12.14 17.68
CA LEU A 160 14.94 13.09 18.75
C LEU A 160 15.76 12.45 19.88
N GLU A 161 15.41 11.24 20.32
CA GLU A 161 16.19 10.52 21.35
C GLU A 161 17.61 10.20 20.88
N ILE A 162 17.76 9.78 19.64
CA ILE A 162 19.06 9.51 19.03
C ILE A 162 19.91 10.78 19.00
N VAL A 163 19.35 11.90 18.54
CA VAL A 163 20.07 13.19 18.46
C VAL A 163 20.44 13.71 19.83
N LYS A 164 19.56 13.61 20.84
CA LYS A 164 19.88 14.01 22.22
C LYS A 164 21.12 13.29 22.77
N SER A 165 21.23 11.99 22.48
CA SER A 165 22.34 11.16 22.99
C SER A 165 23.58 11.20 22.07
N ASN A 166 23.41 11.52 20.80
CA ASN A 166 24.41 11.40 19.76
C ASN A 166 24.45 12.63 18.83
N PHE A 167 24.32 13.82 19.39
CA PHE A 167 24.35 15.06 18.63
C PHE A 167 25.62 15.14 17.75
N MET A 168 25.48 15.55 16.50
CA MET A 168 26.55 15.64 15.50
C MET A 168 27.12 14.31 14.97
N LYS A 169 26.53 13.14 15.27
CA LYS A 169 27.01 11.87 14.72
C LYS A 169 26.38 11.51 13.37
N TRP A 170 25.08 11.72 13.20
CA TRP A 170 24.34 11.40 11.96
C TRP A 170 23.42 12.53 11.55
N ILE A 171 23.14 12.60 10.25
CA ILE A 171 22.11 13.48 9.68
C ILE A 171 20.79 12.72 9.49
N HIS A 172 19.70 13.47 9.38
CA HIS A 172 18.35 12.90 9.25
C HIS A 172 18.19 11.97 8.04
N SER A 173 18.88 12.25 6.90
CA SER A 173 18.81 11.37 5.73
C SER A 173 19.46 10.00 5.98
N GLU A 174 20.55 9.91 6.72
CA GLU A 174 21.20 8.63 7.10
C GLU A 174 20.27 7.81 7.99
N TYR A 175 19.62 8.47 8.96
CA TYR A 175 18.62 7.84 9.83
C TYR A 175 17.42 7.30 9.03
N ARG A 176 16.87 8.12 8.11
CA ARG A 176 15.74 7.69 7.26
C ARG A 176 16.09 6.50 6.38
N ASN A 177 17.26 6.52 5.75
CA ASN A 177 17.74 5.43 4.90
C ASN A 177 17.91 4.14 5.71
N ALA A 178 18.51 4.23 6.90
CA ALA A 178 18.68 3.08 7.79
C ALA A 178 17.33 2.44 8.19
N ILE A 179 16.31 3.24 8.52
CA ILE A 179 14.96 2.72 8.78
C ILE A 179 14.36 2.07 7.54
N ASN A 180 14.41 2.74 6.38
CA ASN A 180 13.84 2.22 5.14
C ASN A 180 14.42 0.85 4.77
N GLU A 181 15.73 0.66 4.94
CA GLU A 181 16.39 -0.63 4.70
C GLU A 181 15.97 -1.74 5.67
N MET A 182 15.57 -1.39 6.88
CA MET A 182 15.15 -2.33 7.93
C MET A 182 13.64 -2.61 7.92
N VAL A 183 12.83 -1.75 7.29
CA VAL A 183 11.38 -1.97 7.17
C VAL A 183 11.10 -3.28 6.43
N ASN A 184 10.16 -4.07 6.96
CA ASN A 184 9.80 -5.42 6.53
C ASN A 184 10.88 -6.50 6.70
N LYS A 185 12.08 -6.15 7.16
CA LYS A 185 13.14 -7.11 7.50
C LYS A 185 13.27 -7.29 9.01
N LYS A 186 13.33 -6.20 9.75
CA LYS A 186 13.49 -6.17 11.22
C LYS A 186 12.49 -5.25 11.93
N ILE A 187 11.94 -4.27 11.20
CA ILE A 187 11.02 -3.24 11.73
C ILE A 187 9.69 -3.32 10.98
N LYS A 188 8.61 -3.19 11.71
CA LYS A 188 7.25 -2.89 11.22
C LYS A 188 6.82 -1.53 11.72
N PHE A 189 5.87 -0.90 11.05
CA PHE A 189 5.33 0.38 11.49
C PHE A 189 3.81 0.44 11.36
N ILE A 190 3.20 1.31 12.17
CA ILE A 190 1.78 1.66 12.13
C ILE A 190 1.68 3.16 11.85
N SER A 191 0.91 3.53 10.85
CA SER A 191 0.67 4.91 10.47
C SER A 191 -0.75 5.07 9.91
N GLU A 192 -1.42 6.19 10.22
CA GLU A 192 -2.75 6.50 9.69
C GLU A 192 -2.76 6.58 8.16
N THR A 193 -1.70 7.10 7.57
CA THR A 193 -1.56 7.25 6.10
C THR A 193 -1.05 6.00 5.41
N LEU A 194 -0.74 4.93 6.16
CA LEU A 194 -0.09 3.69 5.69
C LEU A 194 1.28 3.94 5.03
N ARG A 195 1.84 5.12 5.21
CA ARG A 195 3.19 5.50 4.75
C ARG A 195 4.09 5.69 5.96
N LEU A 196 5.36 5.38 5.79
CA LEU A 196 6.37 5.63 6.80
C LEU A 196 6.66 7.14 6.90
N ASN A 197 5.86 7.85 7.67
CA ASN A 197 6.01 9.28 7.97
C ASN A 197 6.57 9.51 9.38
N ASP A 198 6.70 10.77 9.79
CA ASP A 198 7.27 11.14 11.10
C ASP A 198 6.42 10.68 12.29
N ASN A 199 5.11 10.52 12.09
CA ASN A 199 4.17 10.02 13.10
C ASN A 199 4.01 8.49 13.08
N ALA A 200 4.69 7.78 12.16
CA ALA A 200 4.63 6.32 12.10
C ALA A 200 5.23 5.71 13.37
N GLN A 201 4.46 4.88 14.06
CA GLN A 201 4.87 4.13 15.24
C GLN A 201 5.70 2.91 14.81
N LEU A 202 6.87 2.72 15.41
CA LEU A 202 7.83 1.69 15.03
C LEU A 202 7.82 0.54 16.03
N TYR A 203 7.91 -0.69 15.52
CA TYR A 203 7.94 -1.92 16.31
C TYR A 203 8.97 -2.89 15.71
N LEU A 204 9.57 -3.74 16.53
CA LEU A 204 10.28 -4.92 16.05
C LEU A 204 9.27 -5.94 15.51
N ILE A 205 9.65 -6.72 14.50
CA ILE A 205 8.75 -7.71 13.85
C ILE A 205 8.17 -8.70 14.86
N GLU A 206 8.95 -9.13 15.84
CA GLU A 206 8.58 -10.13 16.83
C GLU A 206 7.80 -9.55 18.02
N ASN A 207 7.48 -8.25 18.04
CA ASN A 207 6.85 -7.63 19.20
C ASN A 207 5.35 -7.97 19.28
N PRO A 208 4.87 -8.63 20.36
CA PRO A 208 3.45 -8.99 20.52
C PRO A 208 2.48 -7.80 20.50
N LEU A 209 2.94 -6.61 20.95
CA LEU A 209 2.14 -5.38 20.94
C LEU A 209 1.85 -4.90 19.52
N PHE A 210 2.75 -5.18 18.57
CA PHE A 210 2.51 -4.90 17.17
C PHE A 210 1.36 -5.74 16.63
N LEU A 211 1.30 -7.04 16.96
CA LEU A 211 0.24 -7.94 16.52
C LEU A 211 -1.14 -7.53 17.08
N LYS A 212 -1.22 -7.18 18.38
CA LYS A 212 -2.47 -6.72 19.02
C LYS A 212 -2.94 -5.36 18.50
N SER A 213 -2.05 -4.41 18.25
CA SER A 213 -2.43 -3.04 17.84
C SER A 213 -2.95 -2.96 16.41
N GLN A 214 -2.67 -3.96 15.57
CA GLN A 214 -3.13 -3.99 14.18
C GLN A 214 -4.58 -4.44 14.03
N CYS A 215 -5.06 -5.37 14.86
CA CYS A 215 -6.46 -5.81 14.84
C CYS A 215 -7.43 -4.72 15.34
N SER A 216 -6.99 -3.79 16.19
CA SER A 216 -7.86 -2.79 16.81
C SER A 216 -8.14 -1.53 15.98
N LYS A 217 -7.39 -1.26 14.91
CA LYS A 217 -7.45 0.03 14.17
C LYS A 217 -8.19 -0.01 12.83
N ILE A 218 -8.41 -1.18 12.23
CA ILE A 218 -9.18 -1.27 10.98
C ILE A 218 -10.67 -1.16 11.29
N LYS A 219 -11.29 -0.07 10.82
CA LYS A 219 -12.72 0.21 11.00
C LYS A 219 -13.52 -0.32 9.83
N ILE A 220 -14.73 -0.83 10.11
CA ILE A 220 -15.74 -1.13 9.10
C ILE A 220 -16.72 0.02 9.06
N HIS A 221 -16.92 0.58 7.88
CA HIS A 221 -17.88 1.64 7.63
C HIS A 221 -19.15 1.03 7.05
N TRP A 222 -20.26 1.31 7.69
CA TRP A 222 -21.59 0.87 7.31
C TRP A 222 -22.36 2.01 6.69
N LYS A 223 -23.23 1.71 5.72
CA LYS A 223 -24.10 2.68 5.06
C LYS A 223 -25.46 2.03 4.76
N LYS A 224 -26.52 2.80 4.85
CA LYS A 224 -27.86 2.41 4.45
C LYS A 224 -27.99 2.50 2.95
N TYR A 225 -28.39 1.41 2.32
CA TYR A 225 -28.57 1.29 0.87
C TYR A 225 -30.01 0.92 0.54
N SER A 226 -30.57 1.59 -0.46
CA SER A 226 -31.83 1.18 -1.06
C SER A 226 -31.53 0.08 -2.09
N MET A 227 -32.21 -1.05 -1.97
CA MET A 227 -32.06 -2.22 -2.83
C MET A 227 -32.98 -2.12 -4.06
N LEU A 228 -32.72 -2.92 -5.10
CA LEU A 228 -33.51 -2.92 -6.34
C LEU A 228 -34.98 -3.23 -6.10
N ASN A 229 -35.32 -4.04 -5.12
CA ASN A 229 -36.70 -4.39 -4.72
C ASN A 229 -37.36 -3.36 -3.79
N GLY A 230 -36.79 -2.17 -3.64
CA GLY A 230 -37.30 -1.09 -2.80
C GLY A 230 -37.01 -1.24 -1.30
N SER A 231 -36.48 -2.38 -0.83
CA SER A 231 -36.11 -2.54 0.58
C SER A 231 -34.85 -1.72 0.91
N GLU A 232 -34.67 -1.39 2.18
CA GLU A 232 -33.47 -0.74 2.68
C GLU A 232 -32.63 -1.72 3.53
N LYS A 233 -31.33 -1.74 3.30
CA LYS A 233 -30.40 -2.58 4.07
C LYS A 233 -29.18 -1.77 4.51
N THR A 234 -28.75 -1.95 5.75
CA THR A 234 -27.46 -1.45 6.22
C THR A 234 -26.39 -2.45 5.85
N LEU A 235 -25.51 -2.06 4.95
CA LEU A 235 -24.46 -2.93 4.41
C LEU A 235 -23.09 -2.28 4.59
N VAL A 236 -22.03 -3.08 4.50
CA VAL A 236 -20.66 -2.58 4.52
C VAL A 236 -20.43 -1.66 3.30
N GLU A 237 -20.08 -0.41 3.56
CA GLU A 237 -19.64 0.54 2.54
C GLU A 237 -18.20 0.28 2.15
N LYS A 238 -17.32 0.22 3.17
CA LYS A 238 -15.88 0.03 3.00
C LYS A 238 -15.22 -0.45 4.28
N VAL A 239 -14.05 -1.06 4.12
CA VAL A 239 -13.15 -1.38 5.21
C VAL A 239 -12.05 -0.32 5.24
N ASN A 240 -11.90 0.38 6.35
CA ASN A 240 -10.95 1.46 6.57
C ASN A 240 -11.08 2.56 5.49
N ASP A 241 -10.02 2.80 4.71
CA ASP A 241 -9.96 3.78 3.62
C ASP A 241 -10.68 3.33 2.32
N GLY A 242 -11.21 2.11 2.28
CA GLY A 242 -11.85 1.53 1.09
C GLY A 242 -10.88 1.19 -0.04
N SER A 243 -9.58 1.25 0.22
CA SER A 243 -8.57 0.93 -0.80
C SER A 243 -8.48 -0.57 -1.09
N ILE A 244 -8.87 -1.45 -0.15
CA ILE A 244 -8.87 -2.91 -0.31
C ILE A 244 -10.31 -3.43 -0.48
N ILE A 245 -11.21 -3.16 0.46
CA ILE A 245 -12.61 -3.60 0.37
C ILE A 245 -13.50 -2.37 0.32
N LYS A 246 -14.31 -2.28 -0.74
CA LYS A 246 -15.28 -1.20 -0.92
C LYS A 246 -16.46 -1.68 -1.73
N ARG A 247 -17.67 -1.25 -1.36
CA ARG A 247 -18.88 -1.53 -2.13
C ARG A 247 -18.91 -0.76 -3.44
N PHE A 248 -19.21 -1.46 -4.51
CA PHE A 248 -19.56 -0.85 -5.79
C PHE A 248 -21.01 -0.38 -5.72
N ASP A 249 -21.21 0.93 -5.73
CA ASP A 249 -22.50 1.61 -5.62
C ASP A 249 -22.68 2.72 -6.68
N LYS A 250 -21.92 2.61 -7.79
CA LYS A 250 -21.89 3.65 -8.83
C LYS A 250 -23.09 3.64 -9.77
N THR A 251 -23.92 2.60 -9.72
CA THR A 251 -25.14 2.52 -10.54
C THR A 251 -26.33 2.93 -9.67
N PRO A 252 -26.94 4.09 -9.92
CA PRO A 252 -28.13 4.52 -9.18
C PRO A 252 -29.30 3.55 -9.43
N LEU A 253 -30.29 3.56 -8.53
CA LEU A 253 -31.54 2.84 -8.75
C LEU A 253 -32.22 3.33 -10.03
N PRO A 254 -32.75 2.42 -10.85
CA PRO A 254 -33.39 2.78 -12.13
C PRO A 254 -34.71 3.53 -11.89
N LYS A 255 -34.75 4.79 -12.30
CA LYS A 255 -35.94 5.66 -12.24
C LYS A 255 -36.71 5.64 -13.57
N LYS A 256 -36.00 5.52 -14.68
CA LYS A 256 -36.53 5.51 -16.05
C LYS A 256 -36.34 4.12 -16.68
N ALA A 257 -37.16 3.81 -17.66
CA ALA A 257 -37.06 2.59 -18.45
C ALA A 257 -35.66 2.39 -19.11
N THR A 258 -35.01 3.51 -19.48
CA THR A 258 -33.68 3.53 -20.09
C THR A 258 -32.51 3.44 -19.08
N ASP A 259 -32.78 3.51 -17.78
CA ASP A 259 -31.74 3.39 -16.75
C ASP A 259 -31.27 1.95 -16.63
N VAL A 260 -29.98 1.83 -16.42
CA VAL A 260 -29.29 0.52 -16.27
C VAL A 260 -29.51 -0.03 -14.89
N VAL A 261 -29.81 -1.31 -14.82
CA VAL A 261 -29.97 -2.08 -13.58
C VAL A 261 -28.66 -2.77 -13.22
N CYS A 262 -28.22 -2.61 -11.97
CA CYS A 262 -27.06 -3.29 -11.41
C CYS A 262 -27.15 -3.32 -9.88
N PRO A 263 -27.07 -4.47 -9.24
CA PRO A 263 -27.05 -4.56 -7.77
C PRO A 263 -25.75 -4.02 -7.20
N HIS A 264 -25.77 -3.61 -5.94
CA HIS A 264 -24.57 -3.31 -5.19
C HIS A 264 -23.82 -4.60 -4.86
N PHE A 265 -22.49 -4.57 -4.93
CA PHE A 265 -21.63 -5.70 -4.57
C PHE A 265 -20.32 -5.23 -3.95
N LEU A 266 -19.63 -6.11 -3.20
CA LEU A 266 -18.34 -5.78 -2.62
C LEU A 266 -17.19 -6.10 -3.57
N GLU A 267 -16.28 -5.14 -3.72
CA GLU A 267 -15.00 -5.31 -4.44
C GLU A 267 -13.89 -5.63 -3.44
N LEU A 268 -13.10 -6.65 -3.73
CA LEU A 268 -11.82 -6.93 -3.10
C LEU A 268 -10.70 -6.49 -4.03
N LYS A 269 -10.16 -5.32 -3.80
CA LYS A 269 -9.15 -4.64 -4.63
C LYS A 269 -7.74 -5.06 -4.21
N TRP A 270 -7.32 -6.23 -4.56
CA TRP A 270 -5.99 -6.78 -4.24
C TRP A 270 -4.90 -6.35 -5.22
N ALA A 271 -5.30 -5.95 -6.43
CA ALA A 271 -4.44 -5.50 -7.51
C ALA A 271 -5.17 -4.54 -8.44
N TYR A 272 -4.46 -3.95 -9.38
CA TYR A 272 -4.97 -3.10 -10.46
C TYR A 272 -4.46 -3.56 -11.80
N GLY A 273 -5.24 -3.33 -12.85
CA GLY A 273 -4.86 -3.62 -14.23
C GLY A 273 -5.06 -5.07 -14.62
N CYS A 274 -4.77 -5.38 -15.88
CA CYS A 274 -5.00 -6.70 -16.46
C CYS A 274 -4.02 -6.92 -17.62
N PRO A 275 -3.47 -8.13 -17.80
CA PRO A 275 -2.53 -8.42 -18.86
C PRO A 275 -3.15 -8.63 -20.25
N PHE A 276 -4.49 -8.77 -20.35
CA PHE A 276 -5.16 -9.30 -21.57
C PHE A 276 -5.49 -8.29 -22.66
N ASP A 277 -5.36 -7.01 -22.43
CA ASP A 277 -5.50 -5.92 -23.44
C ASP A 277 -6.73 -6.01 -24.37
N CYS A 278 -7.91 -6.41 -23.86
CA CYS A 278 -9.15 -6.43 -24.65
C CYS A 278 -9.50 -5.04 -25.18
N SER A 279 -9.96 -4.93 -26.47
CA SER A 279 -10.21 -3.63 -27.13
C SER A 279 -11.25 -2.77 -26.41
N TRP A 280 -12.33 -3.35 -25.91
CA TRP A 280 -13.43 -2.68 -25.17
C TRP A 280 -13.24 -2.61 -23.66
N CYS A 281 -12.05 -2.95 -23.14
CA CYS A 281 -11.85 -3.03 -21.69
C CYS A 281 -12.02 -1.66 -21.02
N TYR A 282 -13.00 -1.56 -20.10
CA TYR A 282 -13.27 -0.32 -19.37
C TYR A 282 -12.11 0.15 -18.47
N LEU A 283 -11.16 -0.74 -18.15
CA LEU A 283 -9.97 -0.36 -17.42
C LEU A 283 -9.12 0.68 -18.16
N LYS A 284 -9.19 0.72 -19.51
CA LYS A 284 -8.51 1.74 -20.32
C LYS A 284 -9.02 3.14 -19.97
N GLY A 285 -10.32 3.29 -19.75
CA GLY A 285 -10.92 4.54 -19.29
C GLY A 285 -10.71 4.79 -17.79
N THR A 286 -10.80 3.74 -16.96
CA THR A 286 -10.63 3.83 -15.51
C THR A 286 -9.22 4.24 -15.11
N PHE A 287 -8.20 3.70 -15.78
CA PHE A 287 -6.79 3.93 -15.48
C PHE A 287 -6.10 4.93 -16.42
N ARG A 288 -6.85 5.75 -17.13
CA ARG A 288 -6.30 6.74 -18.09
C ARG A 288 -5.30 7.74 -17.50
N PHE A 289 -5.37 7.97 -16.19
CA PHE A 289 -4.45 8.86 -15.46
C PHE A 289 -3.29 8.13 -14.76
N ARG A 290 -3.23 6.79 -14.83
CA ARG A 290 -2.08 6.06 -14.33
C ARG A 290 -0.96 6.06 -15.36
N PRO A 291 0.29 6.39 -14.98
CA PRO A 291 1.44 6.31 -15.89
C PRO A 291 1.60 4.92 -16.52
N GLU A 292 1.33 3.86 -15.75
CA GLU A 292 1.41 2.47 -16.20
C GLU A 292 0.15 2.01 -16.96
N GLY A 293 -0.88 2.84 -17.06
CA GLY A 293 -2.15 2.51 -17.70
C GLY A 293 -2.79 1.26 -17.11
N THR A 294 -3.09 0.27 -17.97
CA THR A 294 -3.70 -1.00 -17.58
C THR A 294 -2.69 -2.07 -17.16
N ARG A 295 -1.39 -1.77 -17.05
CA ARG A 295 -0.39 -2.75 -16.60
C ARG A 295 -0.70 -3.25 -15.19
N PRO A 296 -0.52 -4.57 -14.91
CA PRO A 296 -0.74 -5.15 -13.61
C PRO A 296 0.12 -4.51 -12.52
N ALA A 297 -0.53 -4.15 -11.40
CA ALA A 297 0.14 -3.68 -10.18
C ALA A 297 -0.53 -4.30 -8.96
N PHE A 298 0.27 -4.84 -8.04
CA PHE A 298 -0.21 -5.59 -6.88
C PHE A 298 -0.15 -4.73 -5.63
N LYS A 299 -1.10 -4.92 -4.73
CA LYS A 299 -1.08 -4.29 -3.42
C LYS A 299 -0.25 -5.11 -2.43
N PRO A 300 0.31 -4.49 -1.38
CA PRO A 300 1.03 -5.22 -0.34
C PRO A 300 0.14 -6.32 0.25
N ILE A 301 0.64 -7.54 0.24
CA ILE A 301 -0.10 -8.73 0.66
C ILE A 301 -0.56 -8.65 2.11
N ASP A 302 0.30 -8.13 3.01
CA ASP A 302 -0.03 -7.91 4.42
C ASP A 302 -1.20 -6.94 4.61
N LYS A 303 -1.30 -5.90 3.75
CA LYS A 303 -2.43 -4.97 3.79
C LYS A 303 -3.72 -5.66 3.36
N VAL A 304 -3.68 -6.45 2.28
CA VAL A 304 -4.83 -7.23 1.82
C VAL A 304 -5.28 -8.20 2.90
N LYS A 305 -4.35 -8.97 3.47
CA LYS A 305 -4.61 -9.93 4.53
C LYS A 305 -5.36 -9.32 5.70
N LYS A 306 -4.84 -8.24 6.27
CA LYS A 306 -5.42 -7.58 7.44
C LYS A 306 -6.83 -7.06 7.21
N HIS A 307 -7.09 -6.45 6.03
CA HIS A 307 -8.42 -5.96 5.70
C HIS A 307 -9.42 -7.10 5.52
N VAL A 308 -8.99 -8.19 4.87
CA VAL A 308 -9.83 -9.39 4.68
C VAL A 308 -10.11 -10.07 6.02
N GLU A 309 -9.09 -10.36 6.83
CA GLU A 309 -9.26 -10.95 8.16
C GLU A 309 -10.20 -10.11 9.06
N THR A 310 -10.02 -8.78 9.07
CA THR A 310 -10.90 -7.88 9.82
C THR A 310 -12.34 -7.93 9.31
N PHE A 311 -12.52 -7.98 7.99
CA PHE A 311 -13.84 -8.12 7.38
C PHE A 311 -14.51 -9.44 7.78
N LEU A 312 -13.81 -10.56 7.58
CA LEU A 312 -14.33 -11.90 7.86
C LEU A 312 -14.67 -12.10 9.34
N GLN A 313 -13.96 -11.42 10.26
CA GLN A 313 -14.19 -11.50 11.71
C GLN A 313 -15.35 -10.62 12.22
N LYS A 314 -15.62 -9.48 11.56
CA LYS A 314 -16.53 -8.45 12.10
C LYS A 314 -17.83 -8.29 11.33
N VAL A 315 -17.95 -8.88 10.14
CA VAL A 315 -19.14 -8.81 9.32
C VAL A 315 -19.89 -10.13 9.40
N GLU A 316 -21.12 -10.09 9.88
CA GLU A 316 -21.95 -11.29 10.07
C GLU A 316 -22.92 -11.53 8.90
N THR A 317 -23.24 -10.47 8.14
CA THR A 317 -24.12 -10.59 6.97
C THR A 317 -23.38 -11.24 5.82
N PRO A 318 -23.90 -12.34 5.23
CA PRO A 318 -23.25 -13.01 4.11
C PRO A 318 -22.98 -12.07 2.92
N GLU A 319 -21.75 -12.06 2.42
CA GLU A 319 -21.31 -11.23 1.31
C GLU A 319 -20.43 -12.01 0.32
N LEU A 320 -20.50 -11.61 -0.94
CA LEU A 320 -19.61 -12.09 -2.00
C LEU A 320 -18.58 -10.99 -2.35
N LEU A 321 -17.30 -11.27 -2.16
CA LEU A 321 -16.23 -10.34 -2.46
C LEU A 321 -15.65 -10.59 -3.85
N ASN A 322 -15.89 -9.68 -4.78
CA ASN A 322 -15.42 -9.77 -6.16
C ASN A 322 -13.96 -9.29 -6.29
N THR A 323 -13.07 -10.18 -6.70
CA THR A 323 -11.64 -9.90 -6.89
C THR A 323 -11.27 -9.44 -8.30
N GLY A 324 -12.22 -9.50 -9.24
CA GLY A 324 -11.98 -9.30 -10.67
C GLY A 324 -12.57 -8.03 -11.28
N GLU A 325 -13.04 -7.05 -10.47
CA GLU A 325 -13.63 -5.83 -11.04
C GLU A 325 -12.57 -4.91 -11.65
N ILE A 326 -11.43 -4.71 -10.99
CA ILE A 326 -10.35 -3.82 -11.47
C ILE A 326 -9.05 -4.55 -11.82
N ALA A 327 -9.10 -5.87 -11.87
CA ALA A 327 -8.00 -6.77 -12.18
C ALA A 327 -8.55 -8.08 -12.76
N ASP A 328 -7.71 -8.89 -13.41
CA ASP A 328 -8.06 -10.30 -13.63
C ASP A 328 -7.68 -11.09 -12.37
N SER A 329 -8.59 -11.92 -11.88
CA SER A 329 -8.42 -12.59 -10.57
C SER A 329 -7.28 -13.61 -10.53
N LEU A 330 -6.87 -14.17 -11.67
CA LEU A 330 -5.78 -15.14 -11.76
C LEU A 330 -4.48 -14.56 -12.33
N MET A 331 -4.36 -13.25 -12.48
CA MET A 331 -3.12 -12.64 -12.98
C MET A 331 -1.96 -12.72 -11.98
N GLY A 332 -2.23 -13.05 -10.71
CA GLY A 332 -1.26 -13.20 -9.61
C GLY A 332 -0.75 -14.63 -9.38
N GLU A 333 -1.16 -15.60 -10.20
CA GLU A 333 -0.85 -17.01 -9.95
C GLU A 333 0.64 -17.38 -10.09
N ASN A 334 1.42 -16.56 -10.77
CA ASN A 334 2.89 -16.72 -10.88
C ASN A 334 3.66 -15.97 -9.77
N LYS A 335 2.98 -15.42 -8.77
CA LYS A 335 3.63 -14.72 -7.64
C LYS A 335 3.96 -15.69 -6.51
N ASN A 336 4.80 -15.26 -5.59
CA ASN A 336 5.09 -16.00 -4.37
C ASN A 336 4.66 -15.18 -3.14
N PRO A 337 3.60 -15.63 -2.40
CA PRO A 337 2.72 -16.74 -2.75
C PRO A 337 1.79 -16.41 -3.92
N PRO A 338 1.25 -17.43 -4.65
CA PRO A 338 0.16 -17.25 -5.60
C PRO A 338 -1.08 -16.65 -4.92
N PHE A 339 -1.83 -15.80 -5.66
CA PHE A 339 -2.97 -15.12 -5.05
C PHE A 339 -4.05 -16.09 -4.57
N SER A 340 -4.35 -17.14 -5.32
CA SER A 340 -5.31 -18.18 -4.92
C SER A 340 -4.89 -18.88 -3.62
N LYS A 341 -3.64 -19.33 -3.53
CA LYS A 341 -3.07 -19.99 -2.33
C LYS A 341 -2.99 -19.07 -1.11
N PHE A 342 -2.98 -17.76 -1.33
CA PHE A 342 -3.01 -16.76 -0.26
C PHE A 342 -4.42 -16.46 0.21
N ILE A 343 -5.37 -16.19 -0.71
CA ILE A 343 -6.68 -15.65 -0.35
C ILE A 343 -7.71 -16.73 0.03
N ILE A 344 -7.69 -17.87 -0.68
CA ILE A 344 -8.71 -18.93 -0.48
C ILE A 344 -8.68 -19.50 0.94
N PRO A 345 -7.53 -19.83 1.55
CA PRO A 345 -7.51 -20.30 2.93
C PRO A 345 -8.12 -19.34 3.94
N LEU A 346 -8.05 -18.01 3.70
CA LEU A 346 -8.70 -17.03 4.57
C LEU A 346 -10.23 -17.16 4.50
N PHE A 347 -10.79 -17.38 3.30
CA PHE A 347 -12.23 -17.58 3.15
C PHE A 347 -12.69 -18.95 3.61
N GLU A 348 -11.87 -19.98 3.50
CA GLU A 348 -12.17 -21.33 3.99
C GLU A 348 -12.14 -21.46 5.53
N SER A 349 -11.57 -20.47 6.23
CA SER A 349 -11.57 -20.43 7.71
C SER A 349 -12.93 -20.07 8.33
N GLN A 350 -13.95 -19.76 7.53
CA GLN A 350 -15.30 -19.39 7.95
C GLN A 350 -16.36 -19.88 6.93
N ASN A 351 -17.66 -19.79 7.27
CA ASN A 351 -18.75 -20.30 6.43
C ASN A 351 -19.76 -19.23 5.99
N CYS A 352 -19.53 -17.96 6.32
CA CYS A 352 -20.47 -16.86 6.06
C CYS A 352 -20.25 -16.21 4.70
N HIS A 353 -19.01 -15.90 4.35
CA HIS A 353 -18.66 -15.12 3.17
C HIS A 353 -18.03 -15.97 2.08
N LYS A 354 -18.23 -15.53 0.81
CA LYS A 354 -17.59 -16.16 -0.35
C LYS A 354 -16.70 -15.17 -1.10
N VAL A 355 -15.71 -15.71 -1.79
CA VAL A 355 -14.86 -14.95 -2.71
C VAL A 355 -15.17 -15.33 -4.15
N LEU A 356 -15.30 -14.33 -5.01
CA LEU A 356 -15.53 -14.47 -6.44
C LEU A 356 -14.26 -14.14 -7.22
N PHE A 357 -13.80 -15.12 -7.99
CA PHE A 357 -12.76 -14.93 -8.98
C PHE A 357 -13.39 -14.68 -10.34
N VAL A 358 -13.08 -13.57 -11.01
CA VAL A 358 -13.52 -13.28 -12.37
C VAL A 358 -12.30 -13.24 -13.29
N THR A 359 -12.28 -14.11 -14.30
CA THR A 359 -11.06 -14.32 -15.07
C THR A 359 -11.31 -14.66 -16.55
N LYS A 360 -10.32 -14.35 -17.38
CA LYS A 360 -10.10 -14.91 -18.71
C LYS A 360 -8.85 -15.82 -18.75
N SER A 361 -8.16 -16.00 -17.64
CA SER A 361 -6.94 -16.78 -17.52
C SER A 361 -7.23 -18.29 -17.51
N THR A 362 -6.25 -19.05 -17.95
CA THR A 362 -6.22 -20.53 -17.86
C THR A 362 -5.24 -21.04 -16.81
N LYS A 363 -4.66 -20.14 -15.99
CA LYS A 363 -3.69 -20.48 -14.94
C LYS A 363 -4.41 -21.00 -13.70
N ILE A 364 -4.82 -22.25 -13.73
CA ILE A 364 -5.65 -22.89 -12.69
C ILE A 364 -4.90 -23.91 -11.84
N ASP A 365 -3.64 -24.19 -12.10
CA ASP A 365 -2.88 -25.26 -11.44
C ASP A 365 -2.88 -25.12 -9.92
N ASN A 366 -2.64 -23.90 -9.41
CA ASN A 366 -2.71 -23.65 -7.97
C ASN A 366 -4.10 -23.90 -7.37
N LEU A 367 -5.17 -23.64 -8.11
CA LEU A 367 -6.55 -23.92 -7.69
C LEU A 367 -6.81 -25.44 -7.62
N LEU A 368 -6.28 -26.21 -8.56
CA LEU A 368 -6.42 -27.66 -8.57
C LEU A 368 -5.70 -28.35 -7.40
N GLU A 369 -4.67 -27.71 -6.85
CA GLU A 369 -3.91 -28.22 -5.71
C GLU A 369 -4.55 -27.92 -4.34
N LEU A 370 -5.54 -27.00 -4.26
CA LEU A 370 -6.15 -26.61 -3.00
C LEU A 370 -7.00 -27.74 -2.40
N PRO A 371 -6.90 -27.96 -1.07
CA PRO A 371 -7.63 -29.03 -0.38
C PRO A 371 -9.11 -28.68 -0.09
N SER A 372 -9.43 -27.38 0.00
CA SER A 372 -10.78 -26.87 0.28
C SER A 372 -11.05 -25.60 -0.50
N PHE A 373 -12.30 -25.44 -1.00
CA PHE A 373 -12.74 -24.34 -1.85
C PHE A 373 -14.27 -24.11 -1.78
N LYS A 374 -14.92 -24.45 -0.68
CA LYS A 374 -16.36 -24.33 -0.47
C LYS A 374 -16.86 -22.88 -0.51
N GLN A 375 -15.99 -21.95 -0.09
CA GLN A 375 -16.26 -20.52 -0.07
C GLN A 375 -15.77 -19.79 -1.35
N VAL A 376 -15.49 -20.55 -2.41
CA VAL A 376 -14.93 -20.01 -3.66
C VAL A 376 -15.90 -20.17 -4.81
N ILE A 377 -16.08 -19.10 -5.58
CA ILE A 377 -16.84 -19.12 -6.84
C ILE A 377 -15.89 -18.64 -7.94
N ILE A 378 -15.81 -19.38 -9.04
CA ILE A 378 -14.98 -19.00 -10.20
C ILE A 378 -15.90 -18.60 -11.36
N SER A 379 -15.76 -17.38 -11.85
CA SER A 379 -16.51 -16.86 -12.99
C SER A 379 -15.58 -16.70 -14.19
N PHE A 380 -15.70 -17.57 -15.18
CA PHE A 380 -15.00 -17.41 -16.45
C PHE A 380 -15.72 -16.45 -17.38
N SER A 381 -14.96 -15.52 -17.96
CA SER A 381 -15.46 -14.66 -19.02
C SER A 381 -15.19 -15.33 -20.40
N LEU A 382 -16.25 -15.60 -21.11
CA LEU A 382 -16.23 -16.23 -22.43
C LEU A 382 -16.85 -15.30 -23.47
N ASN A 383 -16.60 -15.57 -24.74
CA ASN A 383 -17.22 -14.88 -25.87
C ASN A 383 -17.26 -15.81 -27.10
N ALA A 384 -18.09 -15.46 -28.09
CA ALA A 384 -18.08 -16.16 -29.38
C ALA A 384 -16.65 -16.18 -29.97
N PHE A 385 -16.24 -17.32 -30.53
CA PHE A 385 -14.86 -17.54 -30.97
C PHE A 385 -14.31 -16.43 -31.89
N PRO A 386 -15.03 -15.97 -32.95
CA PRO A 386 -14.54 -14.90 -33.82
C PRO A 386 -14.49 -13.54 -33.11
N VAL A 387 -15.41 -13.28 -32.16
CA VAL A 387 -15.45 -12.05 -31.36
C VAL A 387 -14.23 -11.98 -30.44
N ALA A 388 -13.94 -13.04 -29.72
CA ALA A 388 -12.78 -13.13 -28.83
C ALA A 388 -11.47 -13.00 -29.62
N LYS A 389 -11.34 -13.71 -30.75
CA LYS A 389 -10.15 -13.66 -31.61
C LYS A 389 -9.87 -12.22 -32.11
N LYS A 390 -10.92 -11.46 -32.44
CA LYS A 390 -10.77 -10.11 -32.97
C LYS A 390 -10.41 -9.07 -31.90
N TRP A 391 -10.99 -9.13 -30.70
CA TRP A 391 -10.94 -8.03 -29.73
C TRP A 391 -10.42 -8.39 -28.34
N GLU A 392 -10.19 -9.67 -28.02
CA GLU A 392 -9.60 -10.09 -26.73
C GLU A 392 -8.13 -10.47 -26.90
N LEU A 393 -7.32 -9.56 -27.43
CA LEU A 393 -6.02 -9.74 -28.12
C LEU A 393 -5.00 -10.60 -27.38
N LYS A 394 -4.88 -10.47 -26.04
CA LYS A 394 -3.88 -11.20 -25.23
C LYS A 394 -4.51 -12.21 -24.28
N ALA A 395 -5.83 -12.41 -24.37
CA ALA A 395 -6.48 -13.42 -23.57
C ALA A 395 -6.27 -14.81 -24.19
N PRO A 396 -6.18 -15.88 -23.37
CA PRO A 396 -6.18 -17.26 -23.87
C PRO A 396 -7.40 -17.53 -24.77
N GLU A 397 -7.29 -18.49 -25.67
CA GLU A 397 -8.40 -18.87 -26.55
C GLU A 397 -9.61 -19.32 -25.74
N VAL A 398 -10.82 -19.10 -26.29
CA VAL A 398 -12.07 -19.42 -25.60
C VAL A 398 -12.16 -20.92 -25.28
N LYS A 399 -11.74 -21.79 -26.21
CA LYS A 399 -11.70 -23.25 -25.99
C LYS A 399 -10.84 -23.62 -24.78
N GLU A 400 -9.70 -22.97 -24.62
CA GLU A 400 -8.81 -23.21 -23.48
C GLU A 400 -9.42 -22.73 -22.15
N ARG A 401 -10.19 -21.60 -22.17
CA ARG A 401 -10.92 -21.13 -21.00
C ARG A 401 -12.05 -22.09 -20.60
N ILE A 402 -12.77 -22.67 -21.60
CA ILE A 402 -13.81 -23.69 -21.35
C ILE A 402 -13.18 -24.94 -20.73
N LYS A 403 -12.06 -25.44 -21.28
CA LYS A 403 -11.31 -26.57 -20.70
C LYS A 403 -10.85 -26.30 -19.27
N ALA A 404 -10.35 -25.09 -18.99
CA ALA A 404 -9.95 -24.69 -17.64
C ALA A 404 -11.15 -24.66 -16.68
N ALA A 405 -12.29 -24.11 -17.12
CA ALA A 405 -13.53 -24.10 -16.36
C ALA A 405 -14.03 -25.53 -16.09
N SER A 406 -13.98 -26.41 -17.09
CA SER A 406 -14.36 -27.82 -16.96
C SER A 406 -13.52 -28.56 -15.91
N LYS A 407 -12.18 -28.40 -15.93
CA LYS A 407 -11.29 -29.04 -14.95
C LYS A 407 -11.64 -28.60 -13.52
N LEU A 408 -11.91 -27.32 -13.31
CA LEU A 408 -12.33 -26.81 -12.00
C LEU A 408 -13.72 -27.29 -11.62
N TYR A 409 -14.66 -27.36 -12.57
CA TYR A 409 -15.99 -27.93 -12.37
C TYR A 409 -15.91 -29.40 -11.93
N GLN A 410 -15.12 -30.22 -12.63
CA GLN A 410 -14.87 -31.63 -12.27
C GLN A 410 -14.20 -31.79 -10.89
N LYS A 411 -13.35 -30.82 -10.51
CA LYS A 411 -12.77 -30.78 -9.16
C LYS A 411 -13.80 -30.46 -8.07
N GLY A 412 -14.98 -29.90 -8.43
CA GLY A 412 -16.08 -29.56 -7.53
C GLY A 412 -16.20 -28.06 -7.20
N TYR A 413 -15.49 -27.18 -7.93
CA TYR A 413 -15.69 -25.72 -7.78
C TYR A 413 -17.05 -25.28 -8.29
N THR A 414 -17.64 -24.28 -7.62
CA THR A 414 -18.81 -23.57 -8.17
C THR A 414 -18.38 -22.69 -9.33
N ILE A 415 -18.84 -23.02 -10.54
CA ILE A 415 -18.50 -22.31 -11.78
C ILE A 415 -19.67 -21.43 -12.21
N ARG A 416 -19.39 -20.16 -12.46
CA ARG A 416 -20.28 -19.19 -13.12
C ARG A 416 -19.65 -18.77 -14.45
N LEU A 417 -20.48 -18.44 -15.43
CA LEU A 417 -20.00 -17.93 -16.71
C LEU A 417 -20.50 -16.50 -16.96
N ARG A 418 -19.69 -15.74 -17.64
CA ARG A 418 -20.04 -14.42 -18.14
C ARG A 418 -19.80 -14.36 -19.64
N ILE A 419 -20.85 -14.16 -20.41
CA ILE A 419 -20.78 -13.88 -21.85
C ILE A 419 -21.02 -12.37 -22.01
N ASP A 420 -19.96 -11.59 -21.83
CA ASP A 420 -20.00 -10.13 -21.75
C ASP A 420 -18.66 -9.54 -22.24
N PRO A 421 -18.66 -8.73 -23.32
CA PRO A 421 -19.84 -8.28 -24.07
C PRO A 421 -20.22 -9.21 -25.26
N MET A 422 -21.51 -9.39 -25.49
CA MET A 422 -22.02 -9.94 -26.74
C MET A 422 -21.98 -8.89 -27.85
N VAL A 423 -21.55 -9.27 -29.05
CA VAL A 423 -21.36 -8.37 -30.21
C VAL A 423 -22.10 -8.90 -31.41
N PRO A 424 -22.96 -8.08 -32.12
CA PRO A 424 -23.77 -8.51 -33.26
C PRO A 424 -22.92 -8.54 -34.55
N ILE A 425 -21.93 -9.41 -34.61
CA ILE A 425 -21.18 -9.68 -35.85
C ILE A 425 -22.08 -10.43 -36.86
N LYS A 426 -21.64 -10.52 -38.10
CA LYS A 426 -22.36 -11.31 -39.10
C LYS A 426 -22.55 -12.75 -38.63
N ASN A 427 -23.74 -13.30 -38.75
CA ASN A 427 -24.13 -14.65 -38.28
C ASN A 427 -23.89 -14.86 -36.77
N TRP A 428 -24.15 -13.83 -35.96
CA TRP A 428 -23.89 -13.86 -34.53
C TRP A 428 -24.64 -15.00 -33.82
N GLU A 429 -25.85 -15.33 -34.24
CA GLU A 429 -26.66 -16.44 -33.68
C GLU A 429 -25.86 -17.73 -33.73
N LYS A 430 -25.38 -18.13 -34.90
CA LYS A 430 -24.58 -19.33 -35.10
C LYS A 430 -23.36 -19.36 -34.15
N HIS A 431 -22.67 -18.22 -34.05
CA HIS A 431 -21.43 -18.16 -33.27
C HIS A 431 -21.67 -18.22 -31.74
N TYR A 432 -22.78 -17.66 -31.25
CA TYR A 432 -23.13 -17.76 -29.85
C TYR A 432 -23.75 -19.13 -29.49
N PHE A 433 -24.50 -19.74 -30.40
CA PHE A 433 -25.00 -21.11 -30.23
C PHE A 433 -23.83 -22.10 -30.20
N GLU A 434 -22.86 -22.01 -31.10
CA GLU A 434 -21.64 -22.80 -31.08
C GLU A 434 -20.83 -22.64 -29.77
N LEU A 435 -20.78 -21.43 -29.23
CA LEU A 435 -20.19 -21.20 -27.91
C LEU A 435 -20.97 -21.92 -26.80
N ILE A 436 -22.29 -21.82 -26.79
CA ILE A 436 -23.15 -22.46 -25.81
C ILE A 436 -23.01 -23.97 -25.88
N ASP A 437 -23.08 -24.55 -27.06
CA ASP A 437 -22.87 -25.99 -27.27
C ASP A 437 -21.54 -26.45 -26.71
N SER A 438 -20.46 -25.71 -27.03
CA SER A 438 -19.12 -25.99 -26.50
C SER A 438 -19.01 -25.85 -24.98
N ILE A 439 -19.85 -25.03 -24.34
CA ILE A 439 -19.91 -24.93 -22.87
C ILE A 439 -20.60 -26.15 -22.29
N PHE A 440 -21.81 -26.47 -22.76
CA PHE A 440 -22.64 -27.53 -22.18
C PHE A 440 -22.15 -28.95 -22.50
N GLU A 441 -21.26 -29.09 -23.48
CA GLU A 441 -20.50 -30.33 -23.71
C GLU A 441 -19.60 -30.70 -22.49
N TYR A 442 -19.08 -29.70 -21.76
CA TYR A 442 -18.05 -29.92 -20.73
C TYR A 442 -18.48 -29.61 -19.30
N LEU A 443 -19.45 -28.69 -19.09
CA LEU A 443 -19.89 -28.28 -17.75
C LEU A 443 -21.30 -27.70 -17.75
N TYR A 444 -21.97 -27.80 -16.58
CA TYR A 444 -23.26 -27.16 -16.31
C TYR A 444 -23.05 -26.06 -15.25
N PRO A 445 -22.97 -24.76 -15.65
CA PRO A 445 -22.59 -23.70 -14.73
C PRO A 445 -23.71 -23.39 -13.72
N GLU A 446 -23.34 -22.89 -12.51
CA GLU A 446 -24.33 -22.45 -11.51
C GLU A 446 -25.21 -21.33 -12.06
N ARG A 447 -24.64 -20.38 -12.81
CA ARG A 447 -25.36 -19.31 -13.52
C ARG A 447 -24.58 -18.73 -14.68
N ILE A 448 -25.30 -18.16 -15.65
CA ILE A 448 -24.73 -17.42 -16.78
C ILE A 448 -25.21 -15.97 -16.71
N THR A 449 -24.27 -15.04 -16.79
CA THR A 449 -24.60 -13.60 -16.93
C THR A 449 -24.29 -13.15 -18.34
N LEU A 450 -25.30 -12.68 -19.04
CA LEU A 450 -25.22 -12.14 -20.40
C LEU A 450 -25.06 -10.62 -20.35
N GLY A 451 -24.24 -10.05 -21.23
CA GLY A 451 -24.09 -8.60 -21.35
C GLY A 451 -23.88 -8.16 -22.78
N SER A 452 -24.67 -7.18 -23.26
CA SER A 452 -24.44 -6.59 -24.58
C SER A 452 -23.26 -5.64 -24.60
N LEU A 453 -22.64 -5.45 -25.77
CA LEU A 453 -21.57 -4.51 -25.98
C LEU A 453 -21.99 -3.09 -25.57
N ARG A 454 -21.13 -2.44 -24.80
CA ARG A 454 -21.29 -1.09 -24.30
C ARG A 454 -19.96 -0.37 -24.16
N GLY A 455 -19.98 0.95 -24.26
CA GLY A 455 -18.76 1.75 -24.14
C GLY A 455 -19.01 3.05 -23.38
N LEU A 456 -18.35 3.20 -22.24
CA LEU A 456 -18.21 4.51 -21.60
C LEU A 456 -17.33 5.41 -22.47
N GLN A 457 -17.61 6.70 -22.54
CA GLN A 457 -16.84 7.63 -23.38
C GLN A 457 -15.33 7.59 -23.04
N SER A 458 -14.97 7.47 -21.76
CA SER A 458 -13.58 7.33 -21.34
C SER A 458 -12.91 6.04 -21.85
N THR A 459 -13.69 4.95 -21.97
CA THR A 459 -13.22 3.68 -22.54
C THR A 459 -12.99 3.79 -24.03
N ILE A 460 -13.94 4.41 -24.75
CA ILE A 460 -13.84 4.65 -26.20
C ILE A 460 -12.62 5.52 -26.50
N ASN A 461 -12.40 6.58 -25.71
CA ASN A 461 -11.24 7.46 -25.88
C ASN A 461 -9.92 6.74 -25.59
N GLY A 462 -9.87 5.85 -24.61
CA GLY A 462 -8.68 5.08 -24.23
C GLY A 462 -8.41 3.83 -25.09
N ALA A 463 -9.35 3.42 -25.94
CA ALA A 463 -9.21 2.28 -26.81
C ALA A 463 -8.30 2.59 -28.02
N LYS A 464 -7.33 1.72 -28.28
CA LYS A 464 -6.48 1.79 -29.48
C LYS A 464 -7.27 1.34 -30.73
N ASP A 465 -7.84 0.14 -30.68
CA ASP A 465 -8.76 -0.34 -31.68
C ASP A 465 -10.18 0.08 -31.30
N LYS A 466 -10.82 0.85 -32.18
CA LYS A 466 -12.19 1.37 -32.03
C LYS A 466 -13.19 0.70 -32.99
N SER A 467 -12.79 -0.34 -33.71
CA SER A 467 -13.65 -1.04 -34.68
C SER A 467 -14.94 -1.58 -34.05
N TRP A 468 -14.90 -1.94 -32.76
CA TRP A 468 -16.07 -2.38 -32.02
C TRP A 468 -17.11 -1.27 -31.74
N THR A 469 -16.71 0.01 -31.83
CA THR A 469 -17.63 1.15 -31.56
C THR A 469 -18.66 1.36 -32.65
N THR A 470 -18.47 0.79 -33.85
CA THR A 470 -19.42 0.85 -34.97
C THR A 470 -20.79 0.21 -34.65
N PHE A 471 -20.81 -0.70 -33.66
CA PHE A 471 -22.06 -1.32 -33.21
C PHE A 471 -22.82 -0.48 -32.18
N LEU A 472 -22.26 0.64 -31.69
CA LEU A 472 -22.87 1.46 -30.64
C LEU A 472 -23.75 2.55 -31.22
N GLN A 473 -25.05 2.40 -31.08
CA GLN A 473 -26.07 3.25 -31.72
C GLN A 473 -26.94 4.06 -30.74
N GLU A 474 -27.03 3.61 -29.49
CA GLU A 474 -27.85 4.24 -28.45
C GLU A 474 -27.01 4.72 -27.27
N THR A 475 -27.59 5.61 -26.47
CA THR A 475 -26.96 6.12 -25.22
C THR A 475 -27.83 5.76 -24.02
N SER A 476 -27.21 5.33 -22.95
CA SER A 476 -27.81 5.10 -21.63
C SER A 476 -27.08 5.88 -20.54
N ASN A 477 -27.60 5.86 -19.31
CA ASN A 477 -26.88 6.40 -18.15
C ASN A 477 -25.56 5.65 -17.83
N TRP A 478 -25.25 4.55 -18.55
CA TRP A 478 -24.01 3.77 -18.45
C TRP A 478 -23.22 3.75 -19.77
N GLY A 479 -23.27 4.82 -20.56
CA GLY A 479 -22.56 4.98 -21.83
C GLY A 479 -23.34 4.49 -23.06
N LYS A 480 -22.61 4.38 -24.18
CA LYS A 480 -23.19 3.96 -25.45
C LYS A 480 -23.46 2.45 -25.50
N LYS A 481 -24.51 2.04 -26.18
CA LYS A 481 -24.97 0.65 -26.32
C LYS A 481 -25.34 0.33 -27.80
N ILE A 482 -25.44 -0.95 -28.11
CA ILE A 482 -26.09 -1.45 -29.32
C ILE A 482 -27.57 -1.02 -29.29
N SER A 483 -28.25 -0.92 -30.44
CA SER A 483 -29.66 -0.60 -30.51
C SER A 483 -30.52 -1.53 -29.62
N PHE A 484 -31.62 -1.01 -29.10
CA PHE A 484 -32.52 -1.80 -28.25
C PHE A 484 -33.04 -3.05 -28.96
N THR A 485 -33.45 -2.92 -30.22
CA THR A 485 -33.98 -4.03 -31.03
C THR A 485 -32.94 -5.14 -31.19
N THR A 486 -31.75 -4.81 -31.63
CA THR A 486 -30.69 -5.80 -31.81
C THR A 486 -30.30 -6.49 -30.47
N ARG A 487 -30.24 -5.72 -29.36
CA ARG A 487 -29.98 -6.31 -28.05
C ARG A 487 -31.06 -7.28 -27.62
N TYR A 488 -32.34 -6.88 -27.84
CA TYR A 488 -33.50 -7.70 -27.52
C TYR A 488 -33.46 -9.03 -28.28
N GLU A 489 -33.24 -8.98 -29.58
CA GLU A 489 -33.10 -10.16 -30.43
C GLU A 489 -31.99 -11.06 -29.94
N MET A 490 -30.80 -10.53 -29.69
CA MET A 490 -29.66 -11.31 -29.19
C MET A 490 -29.97 -11.99 -27.83
N TYR A 491 -30.56 -11.25 -26.91
CA TYR A 491 -30.91 -11.82 -25.61
C TYR A 491 -31.99 -12.88 -25.72
N ARG A 492 -33.04 -12.59 -26.48
CA ARG A 492 -34.15 -13.52 -26.65
C ARG A 492 -33.67 -14.85 -27.25
N GLU A 493 -33.00 -14.80 -28.39
CA GLU A 493 -32.53 -16.00 -29.10
C GLU A 493 -31.60 -16.84 -28.21
N ILE A 494 -30.66 -16.22 -27.52
CA ILE A 494 -29.72 -16.92 -26.63
C ILE A 494 -30.46 -17.50 -25.41
N ILE A 495 -31.38 -16.76 -24.79
CA ILE A 495 -32.18 -17.24 -23.66
C ILE A 495 -33.08 -18.40 -24.06
N ASP A 496 -33.75 -18.28 -25.21
CA ASP A 496 -34.63 -19.34 -25.73
C ASP A 496 -33.82 -20.58 -26.11
N TYR A 497 -32.64 -20.42 -26.71
CA TYR A 497 -31.72 -21.54 -27.01
C TYR A 497 -31.29 -22.27 -25.74
N LEU A 498 -30.87 -21.55 -24.69
CA LEU A 498 -30.48 -22.12 -23.41
C LEU A 498 -31.63 -22.88 -22.72
N LYS A 499 -32.86 -22.29 -22.77
CA LYS A 499 -34.03 -22.91 -22.14
C LYS A 499 -34.53 -24.14 -22.90
N ASN A 500 -34.62 -24.05 -24.20
CA ASN A 500 -35.25 -25.08 -25.03
C ASN A 500 -34.32 -26.30 -25.21
N LEU A 501 -33.03 -26.07 -25.44
CA LEU A 501 -32.09 -27.16 -25.71
C LEU A 501 -31.42 -27.72 -24.45
N TYR A 502 -31.09 -26.85 -23.48
CA TYR A 502 -30.33 -27.25 -22.31
C TYR A 502 -31.18 -27.22 -21.00
N HIS A 503 -32.46 -26.88 -21.06
CA HIS A 503 -33.33 -26.69 -19.91
C HIS A 503 -32.72 -25.76 -18.86
N TYR A 504 -31.96 -24.75 -19.32
CA TYR A 504 -31.18 -23.88 -18.47
C TYR A 504 -31.85 -22.51 -18.28
N SER A 505 -32.14 -22.13 -17.02
CA SER A 505 -32.86 -20.90 -16.68
C SER A 505 -32.12 -19.97 -15.73
N ALA A 506 -30.93 -20.35 -15.23
CA ALA A 506 -30.14 -19.54 -14.30
C ALA A 506 -29.41 -18.39 -15.02
N ILE A 507 -30.15 -17.49 -15.64
CA ILE A 507 -29.67 -16.43 -16.52
C ILE A 507 -29.93 -15.06 -15.91
N ALA A 508 -28.95 -14.15 -16.00
CA ALA A 508 -29.06 -12.74 -15.62
C ALA A 508 -28.45 -11.84 -16.68
N LEU A 509 -28.83 -10.55 -16.66
CA LEU A 509 -28.25 -9.55 -17.57
C LEU A 509 -27.25 -8.65 -16.82
N CYS A 510 -26.17 -8.27 -17.49
CA CYS A 510 -25.15 -7.38 -16.95
C CYS A 510 -25.31 -5.95 -17.45
N LYS A 511 -25.54 -4.99 -16.54
CA LYS A 511 -25.63 -3.56 -16.88
C LYS A 511 -26.64 -3.29 -18.02
N GLU A 512 -27.77 -3.94 -17.96
CA GLU A 512 -28.83 -3.76 -18.96
C GLU A 512 -29.96 -2.88 -18.45
N THR A 513 -30.70 -2.22 -19.39
CA THR A 513 -31.75 -1.26 -19.06
C THR A 513 -32.97 -1.94 -18.44
N LYS A 514 -33.70 -1.22 -17.58
CA LYS A 514 -34.92 -1.72 -16.93
C LYS A 514 -35.93 -2.21 -18.01
N ALA A 515 -36.15 -1.42 -19.09
CA ALA A 515 -37.02 -1.81 -20.20
C ALA A 515 -36.64 -3.14 -20.85
N MET A 516 -35.33 -3.45 -20.95
CA MET A 516 -34.86 -4.72 -21.51
C MET A 516 -35.21 -5.90 -20.62
N TRP A 517 -35.00 -5.77 -19.30
CA TRP A 517 -35.38 -6.79 -18.32
C TRP A 517 -36.89 -7.09 -18.36
N GLU A 518 -37.72 -6.02 -18.41
CA GLU A 518 -39.17 -6.13 -18.48
C GLU A 518 -39.64 -6.77 -19.80
N ARG A 519 -39.06 -6.35 -20.94
CA ARG A 519 -39.38 -6.90 -22.27
C ARG A 519 -39.06 -8.40 -22.38
N LEU A 520 -37.98 -8.85 -21.73
CA LEU A 520 -37.57 -10.25 -21.68
C LEU A 520 -38.29 -11.04 -20.56
N LYS A 521 -39.17 -10.41 -19.80
CA LYS A 521 -39.88 -10.98 -18.65
C LYS A 521 -38.96 -11.58 -17.61
N LEU A 522 -37.80 -10.92 -17.37
CA LEU A 522 -36.83 -11.29 -16.34
C LEU A 522 -36.98 -10.41 -15.10
N ASN A 523 -36.81 -10.99 -13.93
CA ASN A 523 -36.93 -10.27 -12.65
C ASN A 523 -35.68 -9.41 -12.38
N TRP A 524 -35.79 -8.10 -12.58
CA TRP A 524 -34.72 -7.15 -12.32
C TRP A 524 -34.63 -6.72 -10.86
N GLU A 525 -35.67 -6.86 -10.06
CA GLU A 525 -35.70 -6.49 -8.64
C GLU A 525 -34.91 -7.46 -7.77
N ASN A 526 -34.89 -8.74 -8.16
CA ASN A 526 -34.17 -9.82 -7.47
C ASN A 526 -33.11 -10.46 -8.38
N ILE A 527 -32.18 -9.64 -8.86
CA ILE A 527 -31.12 -10.07 -9.77
C ILE A 527 -30.21 -11.11 -9.10
N ARG A 528 -29.98 -12.21 -9.81
CA ARG A 528 -29.00 -13.25 -9.46
C ARG A 528 -27.87 -13.30 -10.50
N CYS A 529 -27.13 -12.19 -10.67
CA CYS A 529 -25.97 -12.15 -11.55
C CYS A 529 -24.70 -12.72 -10.89
N ASN A 530 -23.60 -12.80 -11.64
CA ASN A 530 -22.35 -13.37 -11.13
C ASN A 530 -21.73 -12.58 -9.95
N CYS A 531 -22.07 -11.31 -9.78
CA CYS A 531 -21.49 -10.44 -8.75
C CYS A 531 -22.17 -10.54 -7.35
N VAL A 532 -23.26 -11.28 -7.23
CA VAL A 532 -24.02 -11.47 -5.98
C VAL A 532 -24.11 -12.93 -5.58
N LEU A 533 -24.44 -13.18 -4.29
CA LEU A 533 -24.65 -14.53 -3.75
C LEU A 533 -25.81 -15.27 -4.40
#